data_a3918664d8ea7a18451ecfdea9a789c7
#
_entry.id   a3918664d8ea7a18451ecfdea9a789c7
#
_cell.length_a   1.000
_cell.length_b   1.000
_cell.length_c   1.000
_cell.angle_alpha   90.00
_cell.angle_beta   90.00
_cell.angle_gamma   90.00
#
_symmetry.space_group_name_H-M   'P 1'
#
loop_
_entity.id
_entity.type
_entity.pdbx_description
1 polymer ?
#
loop_
_entity_poly.entity_id
_entity_poly.type
_entity_poly.pdbx_seq_one_letter_code
_entity_poly.pdbx_strand_id
1 'polypeptide(L)'
;VADYIGDSFYLSKIAASAKEKTIVFCGVGFMGESAKILSPDKTVLMPAMDADCPMAHMATEEGIRKVREEYDDVAVVCYINSTAALKELSDVCVTSANAVKIVKALPNKNIFFIPDRNLAHFIAEQVPEKHFIYNEGFCIVHEFMDPEEVKEAKEAHPEALVLAHPECPQTVLKQADYIASTSGIIKYAQDSNNKEFIICTECGVQYKLETTCPDKKFYFTETVPVCKLSLIHISEPTR
;
A
#
# COMPACT_ATOMS: atom_id res chain seq x y z
N VAL A 1 17.55 13.63 7.11
CA VAL A 1 17.58 14.79 6.23
C VAL A 1 16.16 15.19 5.79
N ALA A 2 15.19 14.28 5.80
CA ALA A 2 13.80 14.62 5.47
C ALA A 2 13.09 15.32 6.63
N ASP A 3 12.29 16.36 6.33
CA ASP A 3 11.45 17.05 7.32
C ASP A 3 10.30 16.16 7.79
N TYR A 4 9.76 15.34 6.90
CA TYR A 4 8.64 14.42 7.16
C TYR A 4 8.88 13.06 6.55
N ILE A 5 8.48 12.00 7.25
CA ILE A 5 8.57 10.60 6.81
C ILE A 5 7.21 9.93 7.04
N GLY A 6 6.69 9.22 6.06
CA GLY A 6 5.40 8.54 6.17
C GLY A 6 4.95 7.87 4.88
N ASP A 7 3.72 7.34 4.90
CA ASP A 7 3.10 6.74 3.71
C ASP A 7 2.66 7.81 2.68
N SER A 8 2.27 7.33 1.50
CA SER A 8 1.97 8.17 0.33
C SER A 8 0.91 9.24 0.60
N PHE A 9 -0.21 8.85 1.21
CA PHE A 9 -1.32 9.78 1.44
C PHE A 9 -1.07 10.73 2.60
N TYR A 10 -0.42 10.25 3.65
CA TYR A 10 0.01 11.10 4.77
C TYR A 10 0.95 12.21 4.28
N LEU A 11 1.99 11.85 3.52
CA LEU A 11 2.94 12.83 2.98
C LEU A 11 2.29 13.80 2.01
N SER A 12 1.35 13.35 1.17
CA SER A 12 0.59 14.23 0.27
C SER A 12 -0.26 15.24 1.03
N LYS A 13 -0.87 14.86 2.16
CA LYS A 13 -1.60 15.79 3.05
C LYS A 13 -0.67 16.79 3.75
N ILE A 14 0.50 16.34 4.19
CA ILE A 14 1.52 17.24 4.76
C ILE A 14 1.96 18.26 3.70
N ALA A 15 2.28 17.80 2.49
CA ALA A 15 2.64 18.68 1.38
C ALA A 15 1.56 19.74 1.11
N ALA A 16 0.28 19.35 1.15
CA ALA A 16 -0.85 20.28 0.95
C ALA A 16 -0.94 21.33 2.07
N SER A 17 -0.70 20.96 3.32
CA SER A 17 -0.79 21.85 4.49
C SER A 17 0.47 22.66 4.76
N ALA A 18 1.62 22.31 4.20
CA ALA A 18 2.89 23.02 4.36
C ALA A 18 2.79 24.47 3.84
N LYS A 19 3.53 25.37 4.45
CA LYS A 19 3.58 26.78 4.03
C LYS A 19 4.47 27.01 2.80
N GLU A 20 5.39 26.11 2.60
CA GLU A 20 6.38 26.13 1.52
C GLU A 20 5.69 25.96 0.16
N LYS A 21 6.15 26.74 -0.83
CA LYS A 21 5.65 26.68 -2.21
C LYS A 21 6.33 25.58 -3.03
N THR A 22 7.50 25.15 -2.59
CA THR A 22 8.28 24.08 -3.25
C THR A 22 8.43 22.91 -2.31
N ILE A 23 8.02 21.75 -2.76
CA ILE A 23 8.12 20.47 -2.04
C ILE A 23 9.11 19.58 -2.80
N VAL A 24 10.14 19.12 -2.13
CA VAL A 24 11.01 18.03 -2.63
C VAL A 24 10.43 16.73 -2.12
N PHE A 25 9.82 15.97 -3.02
CA PHE A 25 9.11 14.74 -2.68
C PHE A 25 9.98 13.52 -3.03
N CYS A 26 10.63 12.95 -2.01
CA CYS A 26 11.47 11.75 -2.15
C CYS A 26 10.59 10.50 -2.05
N GLY A 27 10.08 10.04 -3.19
CA GLY A 27 9.19 8.88 -3.30
C GLY A 27 9.09 8.42 -4.75
N VAL A 28 8.19 7.48 -5.01
CA VAL A 28 7.92 6.98 -6.37
C VAL A 28 6.94 7.87 -7.12
N GLY A 29 6.88 7.74 -8.44
CA GLY A 29 6.14 8.61 -9.36
C GLY A 29 4.74 8.97 -8.91
N PHE A 30 3.87 7.99 -8.65
CA PHE A 30 2.47 8.23 -8.24
C PHE A 30 2.34 9.03 -6.92
N MET A 31 3.35 8.98 -6.03
CA MET A 31 3.35 9.75 -4.79
C MET A 31 3.55 11.23 -5.05
N GLY A 32 4.49 11.59 -5.95
CA GLY A 32 4.70 12.95 -6.41
C GLY A 32 3.48 13.51 -7.14
N GLU A 33 2.85 12.71 -8.01
CA GLU A 33 1.57 13.05 -8.67
C GLU A 33 0.47 13.31 -7.64
N SER A 34 0.31 12.45 -6.64
CA SER A 34 -0.70 12.62 -5.58
C SER A 34 -0.46 13.89 -4.76
N ALA A 35 0.80 14.20 -4.45
CA ALA A 35 1.16 15.44 -3.77
C ALA A 35 0.82 16.67 -4.64
N LYS A 36 1.05 16.59 -5.96
CA LYS A 36 0.72 17.66 -6.90
C LYS A 36 -0.79 17.84 -7.07
N ILE A 37 -1.56 16.76 -7.15
CA ILE A 37 -3.04 16.80 -7.21
C ILE A 37 -3.62 17.53 -5.99
N LEU A 38 -3.12 17.21 -4.78
CA LEU A 38 -3.58 17.85 -3.55
C LEU A 38 -3.00 19.26 -3.32
N SER A 39 -2.00 19.67 -4.09
CA SER A 39 -1.29 20.94 -3.96
C SER A 39 -1.07 21.59 -5.31
N PRO A 40 -2.13 21.94 -6.06
CA PRO A 40 -2.02 22.42 -7.45
C PRO A 40 -1.20 23.70 -7.59
N ASP A 41 -1.18 24.54 -6.56
CA ASP A 41 -0.45 25.82 -6.56
C ASP A 41 1.02 25.69 -6.16
N LYS A 42 1.47 24.49 -5.77
CA LYS A 42 2.84 24.24 -5.35
C LYS A 42 3.67 23.58 -6.44
N THR A 43 4.98 23.81 -6.39
CA THR A 43 5.96 23.07 -7.19
C THR A 43 6.33 21.79 -6.44
N VAL A 44 6.11 20.63 -7.05
CA VAL A 44 6.54 19.34 -6.52
C VAL A 44 7.72 18.85 -7.37
N LEU A 45 8.87 18.68 -6.74
CA LEU A 45 10.11 18.21 -7.36
C LEU A 45 10.38 16.78 -6.92
N MET A 46 10.68 15.91 -7.87
CA MET A 46 11.07 14.52 -7.66
C MET A 46 12.57 14.39 -7.95
N PRO A 47 13.41 13.96 -6.99
CA PRO A 47 14.87 13.85 -7.21
C PRO A 47 15.27 12.76 -8.19
N ALA A 48 14.47 11.67 -8.28
CA ALA A 48 14.69 10.56 -9.19
C ALA A 48 13.39 10.27 -9.96
N MET A 49 13.42 10.51 -11.28
CA MET A 49 12.26 10.30 -12.14
C MET A 49 12.06 8.84 -12.55
N ASP A 50 13.06 8.01 -12.35
CA ASP A 50 13.05 6.56 -12.58
C ASP A 50 12.57 5.76 -11.34
N ALA A 51 12.40 6.43 -10.20
CA ALA A 51 11.77 5.82 -9.04
C ALA A 51 10.26 5.68 -9.28
N ASP A 52 9.82 4.46 -9.56
CA ASP A 52 8.43 4.19 -9.92
C ASP A 52 7.90 2.90 -9.28
N CYS A 53 6.59 2.74 -9.29
CA CYS A 53 5.90 1.55 -8.81
C CYS A 53 5.29 0.79 -9.99
N PRO A 54 5.75 -0.42 -10.33
CA PRO A 54 5.19 -1.18 -11.46
C PRO A 54 3.68 -1.40 -11.34
N MET A 55 3.17 -1.60 -10.14
CA MET A 55 1.74 -1.77 -9.89
C MET A 55 0.92 -0.58 -10.37
N ALA A 56 1.46 0.65 -10.30
CA ALA A 56 0.77 1.85 -10.73
C ALA A 56 0.39 1.84 -12.22
N HIS A 57 1.05 0.98 -13.02
CA HIS A 57 0.85 0.82 -14.46
C HIS A 57 0.13 -0.48 -14.83
N MET A 58 -0.32 -1.28 -13.85
CA MET A 58 -0.99 -2.56 -14.10
C MET A 58 -2.51 -2.44 -14.32
N ALA A 59 -3.06 -1.25 -14.35
CA ALA A 59 -4.40 -0.96 -14.85
C ALA A 59 -4.32 -0.06 -16.08
N THR A 60 -5.36 -0.05 -16.92
CA THR A 60 -5.39 0.74 -18.15
C THR A 60 -6.68 1.54 -18.25
N GLU A 61 -6.62 2.69 -18.95
CA GLU A 61 -7.82 3.48 -19.28
C GLU A 61 -8.83 2.67 -20.09
N GLU A 62 -8.35 1.84 -21.03
CA GLU A 62 -9.21 0.96 -21.83
C GLU A 62 -9.96 -0.04 -20.96
N GLY A 63 -9.27 -0.65 -19.96
CA GLY A 63 -9.89 -1.56 -19.00
C GLY A 63 -11.00 -0.89 -18.20
N ILE A 64 -10.77 0.36 -17.76
CA ILE A 64 -11.80 1.16 -17.05
C ILE A 64 -13.00 1.41 -17.96
N ARG A 65 -12.77 1.85 -19.20
CA ARG A 65 -13.86 2.11 -20.17
C ARG A 65 -14.67 0.86 -20.46
N LYS A 66 -14.01 -0.25 -20.72
CA LYS A 66 -14.66 -1.54 -20.97
C LYS A 66 -15.57 -1.96 -19.82
N VAL A 67 -15.11 -1.88 -18.59
CA VAL A 67 -15.91 -2.22 -17.41
C VAL A 67 -17.12 -1.27 -17.25
N ARG A 68 -16.96 0.02 -17.53
CA ARG A 68 -18.06 0.99 -17.52
C ARG A 68 -19.10 0.74 -18.65
N GLU A 69 -18.69 0.16 -19.77
CA GLU A 69 -19.61 -0.25 -20.85
C GLU A 69 -20.37 -1.53 -20.49
N GLU A 70 -19.76 -2.42 -19.70
CA GLU A 70 -20.34 -3.72 -19.32
C GLU A 70 -21.30 -3.61 -18.12
N TYR A 71 -21.07 -2.65 -17.21
CA TYR A 71 -21.82 -2.52 -15.97
C TYR A 71 -22.37 -1.10 -15.79
N ASP A 72 -23.71 -0.93 -15.85
CA ASP A 72 -24.37 0.38 -15.70
C ASP A 72 -24.16 1.01 -14.30
N ASP A 73 -24.09 0.17 -13.24
CA ASP A 73 -23.89 0.59 -11.86
C ASP A 73 -22.51 0.13 -11.35
N VAL A 74 -21.44 0.73 -11.85
CA VAL A 74 -20.09 0.43 -11.38
C VAL A 74 -19.41 1.67 -10.80
N ALA A 75 -18.78 1.51 -9.64
CA ALA A 75 -17.81 2.46 -9.11
C ALA A 75 -16.39 1.95 -9.39
N VAL A 76 -15.57 2.77 -10.01
CA VAL A 76 -14.13 2.54 -10.18
C VAL A 76 -13.42 3.05 -8.94
N VAL A 77 -12.93 2.12 -8.13
CA VAL A 77 -12.20 2.41 -6.89
C VAL A 77 -10.72 2.28 -7.17
N CYS A 78 -10.02 3.39 -7.14
CA CYS A 78 -8.60 3.47 -7.45
C CYS A 78 -7.76 3.46 -6.17
N TYR A 79 -6.95 2.43 -6.01
CA TYR A 79 -5.91 2.46 -4.99
C TYR A 79 -4.88 3.54 -5.33
N ILE A 80 -4.44 4.28 -4.33
CA ILE A 80 -3.56 5.45 -4.50
C ILE A 80 -2.26 5.14 -5.27
N ASN A 81 -1.82 3.87 -5.24
CA ASN A 81 -0.67 3.37 -5.99
C ASN A 81 -1.02 3.21 -7.49
N SER A 82 -1.44 4.30 -8.10
CA SER A 82 -1.87 4.43 -9.50
C SER A 82 -1.43 5.76 -10.07
N THR A 83 -1.34 5.86 -11.39
CA THR A 83 -1.01 7.12 -12.09
C THR A 83 -2.13 8.15 -11.95
N ALA A 84 -1.79 9.43 -12.16
CA ALA A 84 -2.78 10.51 -12.18
C ALA A 84 -3.87 10.28 -13.24
N ALA A 85 -3.50 9.74 -14.41
CA ALA A 85 -4.44 9.42 -15.50
C ALA A 85 -5.51 8.39 -15.07
N LEU A 86 -5.12 7.34 -14.34
CA LEU A 86 -6.08 6.37 -13.81
C LEU A 86 -6.97 6.97 -12.72
N LYS A 87 -6.41 7.85 -11.88
CA LYS A 87 -7.17 8.57 -10.84
C LYS A 87 -8.23 9.49 -11.43
N GLU A 88 -7.93 10.16 -12.55
CA GLU A 88 -8.86 11.02 -13.26
C GLU A 88 -10.11 10.27 -13.77
N LEU A 89 -9.94 9.01 -14.18
CA LEU A 89 -11.02 8.15 -14.68
C LEU A 89 -11.77 7.39 -13.58
N SER A 90 -11.36 7.55 -12.32
CA SER A 90 -11.91 6.81 -11.19
C SER A 90 -12.93 7.64 -10.41
N ASP A 91 -13.88 6.98 -9.75
CA ASP A 91 -14.91 7.64 -8.94
C ASP A 91 -14.38 8.02 -7.55
N VAL A 92 -13.44 7.23 -7.03
CA VAL A 92 -12.83 7.48 -5.73
C VAL A 92 -11.42 6.89 -5.64
N CYS A 93 -10.53 7.61 -4.93
CA CYS A 93 -9.20 7.09 -4.59
C CYS A 93 -9.18 6.64 -3.12
N VAL A 94 -8.53 5.50 -2.87
CA VAL A 94 -8.43 4.89 -1.53
C VAL A 94 -7.00 4.52 -1.19
N THR A 95 -6.76 4.31 0.10
CA THR A 95 -5.54 3.67 0.62
C THR A 95 -5.89 2.33 1.26
N SER A 96 -4.91 1.46 1.50
CA SER A 96 -5.13 0.21 2.24
C SER A 96 -5.77 0.42 3.63
N ALA A 97 -5.56 1.59 4.23
CA ALA A 97 -6.11 1.93 5.54
C ALA A 97 -7.61 2.31 5.52
N ASN A 98 -8.14 2.82 4.42
CA ASN A 98 -9.51 3.37 4.36
C ASN A 98 -10.41 2.70 3.33
N ALA A 99 -9.88 1.81 2.49
CA ALA A 99 -10.61 1.22 1.37
C ALA A 99 -11.90 0.51 1.79
N VAL A 100 -11.85 -0.34 2.80
CA VAL A 100 -13.04 -1.06 3.32
C VAL A 100 -14.15 -0.09 3.72
N LYS A 101 -13.80 0.95 4.47
CA LYS A 101 -14.77 1.97 4.94
C LYS A 101 -15.40 2.73 3.76
N ILE A 102 -14.58 3.12 2.79
CA ILE A 102 -15.05 3.89 1.62
C ILE A 102 -15.91 3.01 0.73
N VAL A 103 -15.44 1.80 0.36
CA VAL A 103 -16.19 0.87 -0.50
C VAL A 103 -17.54 0.52 0.11
N LYS A 104 -17.60 0.28 1.42
CA LYS A 104 -18.85 0.02 2.13
C LYS A 104 -19.83 1.19 2.04
N ALA A 105 -19.37 2.41 1.98
CA ALA A 105 -20.19 3.63 1.91
C ALA A 105 -20.66 3.98 0.49
N LEU A 106 -20.05 3.40 -0.56
CA LEU A 106 -20.45 3.67 -1.95
C LEU A 106 -21.88 3.14 -2.20
N PRO A 107 -22.72 3.88 -2.94
CA PRO A 107 -24.07 3.41 -3.29
C PRO A 107 -24.05 2.26 -4.30
N ASN A 108 -23.03 2.21 -5.17
CA ASN A 108 -22.90 1.25 -6.26
C ASN A 108 -22.81 -0.19 -5.76
N LYS A 109 -23.47 -1.09 -6.46
CA LYS A 109 -23.39 -2.53 -6.21
C LYS A 109 -22.13 -3.15 -6.77
N ASN A 110 -21.72 -2.72 -7.98
CA ASN A 110 -20.53 -3.21 -8.66
C ASN A 110 -19.33 -2.33 -8.33
N ILE A 111 -18.20 -2.95 -7.98
CA ILE A 111 -16.96 -2.27 -7.63
C ILE A 111 -15.85 -2.80 -8.54
N PHE A 112 -15.34 -1.94 -9.40
CA PHE A 112 -14.11 -2.23 -10.14
C PHE A 112 -12.93 -1.67 -9.35
N PHE A 113 -12.17 -2.54 -8.71
CA PHE A 113 -11.03 -2.15 -7.88
C PHE A 113 -9.73 -2.26 -8.68
N ILE A 114 -9.00 -1.18 -8.77
CA ILE A 114 -7.73 -1.08 -9.49
C ILE A 114 -6.62 -0.50 -8.58
N PRO A 115 -5.33 -0.81 -8.81
CA PRO A 115 -4.82 -1.85 -9.70
C PRO A 115 -4.65 -3.22 -9.02
N ASP A 116 -4.58 -3.28 -7.68
CA ASP A 116 -4.15 -4.43 -6.88
C ASP A 116 -5.29 -5.43 -6.62
N ARG A 117 -5.14 -6.66 -7.17
CA ARG A 117 -6.12 -7.73 -6.99
C ARG A 117 -6.17 -8.29 -5.57
N ASN A 118 -5.03 -8.37 -4.88
CA ASN A 118 -4.97 -8.97 -3.55
C ASN A 118 -5.68 -8.06 -2.53
N LEU A 119 -5.39 -6.75 -2.58
CA LEU A 119 -6.12 -5.76 -1.79
C LEU A 119 -7.61 -5.78 -2.13
N ALA A 120 -7.98 -5.92 -3.40
CA ALA A 120 -9.38 -6.05 -3.82
C ALA A 120 -10.06 -7.28 -3.20
N HIS A 121 -9.40 -8.45 -3.21
CA HIS A 121 -9.91 -9.66 -2.57
C HIS A 121 -10.08 -9.49 -1.06
N PHE A 122 -9.08 -8.91 -0.38
CA PHE A 122 -9.16 -8.62 1.04
C PHE A 122 -10.34 -7.70 1.39
N ILE A 123 -10.63 -6.69 0.57
CA ILE A 123 -11.76 -5.79 0.78
C ILE A 123 -13.07 -6.52 0.50
N ALA A 124 -13.15 -7.32 -0.58
CA ALA A 124 -14.35 -8.06 -0.96
C ALA A 124 -14.83 -9.01 0.13
N GLU A 125 -13.93 -9.67 0.86
CA GLU A 125 -14.26 -10.52 2.00
C GLU A 125 -14.93 -9.75 3.14
N GLN A 126 -14.63 -8.47 3.30
CA GLN A 126 -15.18 -7.61 4.36
C GLN A 126 -16.43 -6.83 3.95
N VAL A 127 -16.74 -6.82 2.63
CA VAL A 127 -17.90 -6.14 2.05
C VAL A 127 -18.64 -7.10 1.10
N PRO A 128 -19.15 -8.25 1.62
CA PRO A 128 -19.71 -9.32 0.80
C PRO A 128 -21.01 -8.92 0.07
N GLU A 129 -21.63 -7.80 0.46
CA GLU A 129 -22.81 -7.24 -0.20
C GLU A 129 -22.51 -6.58 -1.55
N LYS A 130 -21.23 -6.34 -1.88
CA LYS A 130 -20.79 -5.76 -3.14
C LYS A 130 -20.28 -6.83 -4.10
N HIS A 131 -20.48 -6.60 -5.39
CA HIS A 131 -19.91 -7.43 -6.44
C HIS A 131 -18.61 -6.80 -6.93
N PHE A 132 -17.49 -7.50 -6.74
CA PHE A 132 -16.17 -7.02 -7.15
C PHE A 132 -15.81 -7.52 -8.54
N ILE A 133 -15.32 -6.60 -9.35
CA ILE A 133 -14.66 -6.83 -10.63
C ILE A 133 -13.18 -6.57 -10.37
N TYR A 134 -12.34 -7.57 -10.66
CA TYR A 134 -10.92 -7.53 -10.33
C TYR A 134 -10.08 -7.10 -11.53
N ASN A 135 -9.12 -6.25 -11.28
CA ASN A 135 -8.01 -6.01 -12.18
C ASN A 135 -6.90 -7.03 -11.88
N GLU A 136 -6.08 -7.38 -12.87
CA GLU A 136 -5.04 -8.41 -12.71
C GLU A 136 -3.70 -7.87 -12.16
N GLY A 137 -3.66 -6.62 -11.73
CA GLY A 137 -2.47 -6.00 -11.15
C GLY A 137 -2.20 -6.48 -9.73
N PHE A 138 -0.95 -6.34 -9.29
CA PHE A 138 -0.49 -6.77 -7.96
C PHE A 138 0.79 -6.02 -7.55
N CYS A 139 1.08 -6.02 -6.26
CA CYS A 139 2.37 -5.57 -5.75
C CYS A 139 3.42 -6.67 -5.93
N ILE A 140 4.48 -6.41 -6.69
CA ILE A 140 5.53 -7.39 -6.97
C ILE A 140 6.30 -7.85 -5.72
N VAL A 141 6.24 -7.08 -4.63
CA VAL A 141 6.88 -7.44 -3.36
C VAL A 141 6.00 -8.38 -2.55
N HIS A 142 4.72 -8.05 -2.42
CA HIS A 142 3.80 -8.84 -1.61
C HIS A 142 3.30 -10.10 -2.32
N GLU A 143 3.12 -10.06 -3.64
CA GLU A 143 2.63 -11.20 -4.43
C GLU A 143 3.52 -12.43 -4.32
N PHE A 144 4.83 -12.24 -4.27
CA PHE A 144 5.79 -13.34 -4.23
C PHE A 144 6.22 -13.75 -2.82
N MET A 145 5.50 -13.28 -1.80
CA MET A 145 5.72 -13.74 -0.42
C MET A 145 5.27 -15.20 -0.27
N ASP A 146 6.21 -16.07 0.12
CA ASP A 146 5.96 -17.50 0.22
C ASP A 146 5.23 -17.84 1.54
N PRO A 147 4.01 -18.45 1.48
CA PRO A 147 3.30 -18.86 2.68
C PRO A 147 4.03 -19.95 3.49
N GLU A 148 4.88 -20.78 2.87
CA GLU A 148 5.67 -21.78 3.61
C GLU A 148 6.77 -21.10 4.43
N GLU A 149 7.45 -20.07 3.91
CA GLU A 149 8.40 -19.29 4.69
C GLU A 149 7.75 -18.57 5.89
N VAL A 150 6.50 -18.11 5.74
CA VAL A 150 5.73 -17.53 6.86
C VAL A 150 5.47 -18.57 7.94
N LYS A 151 5.11 -19.79 7.54
CA LYS A 151 4.89 -20.91 8.44
C LYS A 151 6.19 -21.33 9.16
N GLU A 152 7.29 -21.44 8.43
CA GLU A 152 8.61 -21.75 8.99
C GLU A 152 9.05 -20.68 9.99
N ALA A 153 8.85 -19.40 9.68
CA ALA A 153 9.11 -18.31 10.61
C ALA A 153 8.24 -18.41 11.87
N LYS A 154 6.96 -18.82 11.75
CA LYS A 154 6.08 -19.05 12.88
C LYS A 154 6.49 -20.26 13.72
N GLU A 155 6.98 -21.33 13.10
CA GLU A 155 7.52 -22.49 13.80
C GLU A 155 8.80 -22.14 14.58
N ALA A 156 9.67 -21.32 14.00
CA ALA A 156 10.88 -20.81 14.65
C ALA A 156 10.59 -19.83 15.79
N HIS A 157 9.50 -19.07 15.70
CA HIS A 157 9.09 -18.03 16.65
C HIS A 157 7.61 -18.21 17.06
N PRO A 158 7.26 -19.26 17.80
CA PRO A 158 5.86 -19.65 18.08
C PRO A 158 5.06 -18.58 18.83
N GLU A 159 5.72 -17.74 19.64
CA GLU A 159 5.07 -16.64 20.37
C GLU A 159 4.87 -15.37 19.53
N ALA A 160 5.54 -15.27 18.37
CA ALA A 160 5.44 -14.10 17.52
C ALA A 160 4.08 -14.03 16.80
N LEU A 161 3.45 -12.86 16.80
CA LEU A 161 2.25 -12.60 15.99
C LEU A 161 2.63 -12.28 14.55
N VAL A 162 1.90 -12.83 13.60
CA VAL A 162 2.06 -12.58 12.17
C VAL A 162 1.26 -11.33 11.78
N LEU A 163 1.94 -10.30 11.34
CA LEU A 163 1.34 -9.04 10.88
C LEU A 163 1.54 -8.89 9.38
N ALA A 164 0.45 -8.85 8.60
CA ALA A 164 0.51 -8.83 7.14
C ALA A 164 -0.13 -7.59 6.52
N HIS A 165 0.44 -7.17 5.38
CA HIS A 165 -0.18 -6.14 4.56
C HIS A 165 -1.27 -6.76 3.66
N PRO A 166 -2.41 -6.09 3.42
CA PRO A 166 -3.50 -6.65 2.63
C PRO A 166 -3.20 -6.83 1.12
N GLU A 167 -2.04 -6.38 0.65
CA GLU A 167 -1.51 -6.70 -0.68
C GLU A 167 -0.89 -8.10 -0.79
N CYS A 168 -0.72 -8.80 0.34
CA CYS A 168 -0.24 -10.18 0.33
C CYS A 168 -1.28 -11.15 -0.26
N PRO A 169 -0.83 -12.27 -0.87
CA PRO A 169 -1.74 -13.33 -1.32
C PRO A 169 -2.59 -13.87 -0.17
N GLN A 170 -3.79 -14.35 -0.51
CA GLN A 170 -4.71 -14.95 0.46
C GLN A 170 -4.10 -16.10 1.28
N THR A 171 -3.15 -16.84 0.69
CA THR A 171 -2.42 -17.92 1.37
C THR A 171 -1.54 -17.42 2.51
N VAL A 172 -1.02 -16.21 2.42
CA VAL A 172 -0.28 -15.52 3.48
C VAL A 172 -1.25 -14.88 4.46
N LEU A 173 -2.30 -14.18 3.97
CA LEU A 173 -3.27 -13.49 4.82
C LEU A 173 -4.01 -14.44 5.77
N LYS A 174 -4.26 -15.69 5.37
CA LYS A 174 -4.87 -16.72 6.22
C LYS A 174 -4.01 -17.14 7.41
N GLN A 175 -2.72 -16.87 7.39
CA GLN A 175 -1.79 -17.15 8.48
C GLN A 175 -1.56 -15.93 9.39
N ALA A 176 -2.08 -14.75 8.98
CA ALA A 176 -1.88 -13.51 9.72
C ALA A 176 -2.81 -13.42 10.93
N ASP A 177 -2.23 -13.05 12.08
CA ASP A 177 -2.98 -12.70 13.28
C ASP A 177 -3.60 -11.30 13.18
N TYR A 178 -2.98 -10.43 12.36
CA TYR A 178 -3.47 -9.08 12.11
C TYR A 178 -3.12 -8.61 10.70
N ILE A 179 -4.11 -8.05 10.00
CA ILE A 179 -3.95 -7.54 8.63
C ILE A 179 -4.25 -6.04 8.63
N ALA A 180 -3.29 -5.24 8.20
CA ALA A 180 -3.44 -3.78 8.14
C ALA A 180 -2.47 -3.13 7.16
N SER A 181 -2.69 -1.84 6.88
CA SER A 181 -1.71 -1.00 6.19
C SER A 181 -0.40 -0.91 6.97
N THR A 182 0.67 -0.46 6.32
CA THR A 182 1.99 -0.29 6.96
C THR A 182 1.89 0.54 8.25
N SER A 183 1.17 1.67 8.23
CA SER A 183 0.94 2.49 9.43
C SER A 183 0.10 1.75 10.49
N GLY A 184 -0.85 0.92 10.07
CA GLY A 184 -1.65 0.07 10.97
C GLY A 184 -0.80 -1.02 11.63
N ILE A 185 0.10 -1.67 10.90
CA ILE A 185 1.06 -2.65 11.43
C ILE A 185 1.96 -2.01 12.50
N ILE A 186 2.54 -0.83 12.20
CA ILE A 186 3.37 -0.09 13.16
C ILE A 186 2.58 0.24 14.43
N LYS A 187 1.37 0.78 14.26
CA LYS A 187 0.52 1.13 15.39
C LYS A 187 0.12 -0.09 16.22
N TYR A 188 -0.25 -1.19 15.58
CA TYR A 188 -0.56 -2.44 16.28
C TYR A 188 0.65 -2.96 17.08
N ALA A 189 1.82 -2.93 16.48
CA ALA A 189 3.05 -3.33 17.18
C ALA A 189 3.35 -2.43 18.39
N GLN A 190 3.08 -1.12 18.30
CA GLN A 190 3.24 -0.19 19.43
C GLN A 190 2.25 -0.47 20.56
N ASP A 191 0.96 -0.65 20.23
CA ASP A 191 -0.14 -0.77 21.20
C ASP A 191 -0.24 -2.19 21.81
N SER A 192 0.27 -3.21 21.12
CA SER A 192 0.22 -4.61 21.56
C SER A 192 1.13 -4.87 22.79
N ASN A 193 0.67 -5.74 23.68
CA ASN A 193 1.51 -6.27 24.76
C ASN A 193 2.50 -7.35 24.29
N ASN A 194 2.31 -7.88 23.09
CA ASN A 194 3.20 -8.89 22.50
C ASN A 194 4.60 -8.32 22.26
N LYS A 195 5.61 -9.17 22.38
CA LYS A 195 7.01 -8.77 22.28
C LYS A 195 7.69 -9.21 20.99
N GLU A 196 7.08 -10.11 20.26
CA GLU A 196 7.65 -10.72 19.06
C GLU A 196 6.64 -10.68 17.90
N PHE A 197 7.09 -10.31 16.71
CA PHE A 197 6.25 -10.18 15.53
C PHE A 197 6.97 -10.69 14.28
N ILE A 198 6.25 -11.41 13.44
CA ILE A 198 6.66 -11.76 12.08
C ILE A 198 5.99 -10.75 11.15
N ILE A 199 6.78 -10.07 10.34
CA ILE A 199 6.35 -8.96 9.51
C ILE A 199 6.26 -9.39 8.05
N CYS A 200 5.03 -9.46 7.55
CA CYS A 200 4.70 -9.79 6.16
C CYS A 200 4.37 -8.52 5.37
N THR A 201 5.37 -7.68 5.17
CA THR A 201 5.34 -6.49 4.31
C THR A 201 6.77 -6.10 3.93
N GLU A 202 6.91 -5.07 3.10
CA GLU A 202 8.20 -4.54 2.63
C GLU A 202 9.13 -4.17 3.79
N CYS A 203 10.40 -4.58 3.71
CA CYS A 203 11.34 -4.52 4.82
C CYS A 203 11.74 -3.11 5.27
N GLY A 204 11.51 -2.08 4.47
CA GLY A 204 11.77 -0.68 4.85
C GLY A 204 11.01 -0.23 6.10
N VAL A 205 9.95 -0.96 6.50
CA VAL A 205 9.24 -0.72 7.76
C VAL A 205 10.07 -1.06 9.00
N GLN A 206 11.09 -1.91 8.88
CA GLN A 206 11.90 -2.42 9.99
C GLN A 206 12.50 -1.30 10.85
N TYR A 207 13.15 -0.35 10.22
CA TYR A 207 13.77 0.78 10.93
C TYR A 207 12.75 1.53 11.80
N LYS A 208 11.55 1.74 11.28
CA LYS A 208 10.49 2.43 12.03
C LYS A 208 9.98 1.58 13.20
N LEU A 209 9.80 0.29 12.99
CA LEU A 209 9.38 -0.64 14.04
C LEU A 209 10.42 -0.70 15.17
N GLU A 210 11.69 -0.90 14.85
CA GLU A 210 12.78 -1.00 15.85
C GLU A 210 12.98 0.31 16.64
N THR A 211 12.89 1.46 15.96
CA THR A 211 13.06 2.76 16.64
C THR A 211 11.88 3.16 17.51
N THR A 212 10.65 2.73 17.15
CA THR A 212 9.45 3.05 17.94
C THR A 212 9.08 2.01 18.97
N CYS A 213 9.60 0.78 18.83
CA CYS A 213 9.35 -0.34 19.75
C CYS A 213 10.67 -1.05 20.11
N PRO A 214 11.61 -0.37 20.79
CA PRO A 214 12.97 -0.90 21.03
C PRO A 214 13.01 -2.11 21.99
N ASP A 215 11.91 -2.40 22.66
CA ASP A 215 11.74 -3.54 23.57
C ASP A 215 11.06 -4.75 22.91
N LYS A 216 10.88 -4.71 21.56
CA LYS A 216 10.21 -5.74 20.76
C LYS A 216 11.12 -6.28 19.69
N LYS A 217 10.84 -7.51 19.24
CA LYS A 217 11.58 -8.19 18.18
C LYS A 217 10.72 -8.33 16.94
N PHE A 218 11.34 -8.11 15.80
CA PHE A 218 10.69 -8.18 14.49
C PHE A 218 11.45 -9.15 13.60
N TYR A 219 10.74 -10.13 13.06
CA TYR A 219 11.26 -11.15 12.18
C TYR A 219 10.65 -10.97 10.79
N PHE A 220 11.41 -11.31 9.78
CA PHE A 220 10.96 -11.37 8.40
C PHE A 220 11.09 -12.80 7.90
N THR A 221 10.48 -13.10 6.75
CA THR A 221 10.65 -14.37 6.04
C THR A 221 12.10 -14.53 5.56
N GLU A 222 12.53 -15.75 5.21
CA GLU A 222 13.89 -16.01 4.72
C GLU A 222 14.19 -15.18 3.48
N THR A 223 13.24 -15.15 2.54
CA THR A 223 13.24 -14.22 1.42
C THR A 223 12.74 -12.85 1.88
N VAL A 224 13.67 -11.96 2.23
CA VAL A 224 13.32 -10.62 2.73
C VAL A 224 12.60 -9.82 1.65
N PRO A 225 11.39 -9.31 1.91
CA PRO A 225 10.59 -8.57 0.93
C PRO A 225 11.14 -7.15 0.72
N VAL A 226 11.94 -6.95 -0.33
CA VAL A 226 12.61 -5.68 -0.67
C VAL A 226 12.01 -5.07 -1.93
N CYS A 227 11.54 -3.83 -1.84
CA CYS A 227 11.15 -3.04 -2.99
C CYS A 227 12.36 -2.35 -3.63
N LYS A 228 12.99 -2.98 -4.62
CA LYS A 228 14.17 -2.45 -5.33
C LYS A 228 13.89 -1.17 -6.14
N LEU A 229 12.64 -0.84 -6.35
CA LEU A 229 12.19 0.31 -7.15
C LEU A 229 11.75 1.50 -6.28
N SER A 230 11.75 1.34 -4.97
CA SER A 230 11.53 2.47 -4.07
C SER A 230 12.76 3.38 -4.02
N LEU A 231 12.52 4.66 -3.83
CA LEU A 231 13.58 5.68 -3.78
C LEU A 231 14.64 5.37 -2.69
N ILE A 232 14.26 4.71 -1.61
CA ILE A 232 15.17 4.36 -0.52
C ILE A 232 16.30 3.43 -1.00
N HIS A 233 16.04 2.59 -2.02
CA HIS A 233 17.03 1.69 -2.58
C HIS A 233 17.77 2.27 -3.78
N ILE A 234 17.19 3.28 -4.44
CA ILE A 234 17.80 3.97 -5.59
C ILE A 234 18.73 5.09 -5.13
N SER A 235 18.43 5.73 -4.02
CA SER A 235 19.11 6.92 -3.51
C SER A 235 20.08 6.64 -2.35
N GLU A 236 20.34 5.36 -1.99
CA GLU A 236 21.39 5.08 -1.02
C GLU A 236 22.73 5.59 -1.55
N PRO A 237 23.42 6.49 -0.83
CA PRO A 237 24.78 6.85 -1.22
C PRO A 237 25.64 5.58 -1.14
N THR A 238 26.20 5.19 -2.26
CA THR A 238 27.27 4.18 -2.29
C THR A 238 28.32 4.60 -1.26
N ARG A 239 28.43 3.84 -0.18
CA ARG A 239 29.50 3.96 0.79
C ARG A 239 30.80 3.40 0.20
#